data_1d2a314add8bb10c5095a126e3930d6e
#
_entry.id   1d2a314add8bb10c5095a126e3930d6e
#
_cell.length_a   1.000
_cell.length_b   1.000
_cell.length_c   1.000
_cell.angle_alpha   90.00
_cell.angle_beta   90.00
_cell.angle_gamma   90.00
#
_symmetry.space_group_name_H-M   'P 1'
#
loop_
_entity.id
_entity.type
_entity.pdbx_description
1 polymer ?
#
loop_
_entity_poly.entity_id
_entity_poly.type
_entity_poly.pdbx_seq_one_letter_code
_entity_poly.pdbx_strand_id
1 'polypeptide(L)'
;YVMHEGETEHDAGFLAIDKVSCDIALFQPDTMDLMASIPDYEVLVEDLESPIGPDKEFDDEPWGSKGNRKLGFNCSYCDYKYTCWADANNGKGLRHFVYKTWPFDVYLTVTRDKPKVKEIKR
;
A
#
# COMPACT_ATOMS: atom_id res chain seq x y z
N TYR A 1 -18.56 -6.51 6.96
CA TYR A 1 -18.70 -7.74 6.13
C TYR A 1 -20.05 -8.41 6.40
N VAL A 2 -20.36 -8.75 7.67
CA VAL A 2 -21.62 -9.42 8.06
C VAL A 2 -22.85 -8.59 7.70
N MET A 3 -22.81 -7.28 7.83
CA MET A 3 -23.91 -6.39 7.44
C MET A 3 -24.13 -6.33 5.93
N HIS A 4 -23.06 -6.49 5.15
CA HIS A 4 -23.13 -6.51 3.69
C HIS A 4 -23.90 -7.74 3.17
N GLU A 5 -23.75 -8.87 3.85
CA GLU A 5 -24.42 -10.12 3.48
C GLU A 5 -25.90 -10.16 3.87
N GLY A 6 -26.39 -9.19 4.62
CA GLY A 6 -27.78 -9.15 5.11
C GLY A 6 -28.17 -10.30 6.03
N GLU A 7 -27.18 -10.94 6.63
CA GLU A 7 -27.34 -12.13 7.47
C GLU A 7 -27.72 -11.82 8.91
N THR A 8 -27.79 -10.54 9.29
CA THR A 8 -28.14 -10.15 10.66
C THR A 8 -29.11 -8.97 10.66
N GLU A 9 -30.08 -9.04 11.56
CA GLU A 9 -31.00 -7.93 11.86
C GLU A 9 -30.43 -6.94 12.88
N HIS A 10 -29.21 -7.21 13.38
CA HIS A 10 -28.56 -6.41 14.43
C HIS A 10 -27.44 -5.54 13.86
N ASP A 11 -27.27 -4.38 14.47
CA ASP A 11 -26.17 -3.50 14.15
C ASP A 11 -24.81 -4.18 14.41
N ALA A 12 -23.87 -3.99 13.51
CA ALA A 12 -22.51 -4.47 13.70
C ALA A 12 -21.74 -3.54 14.65
N GLY A 13 -20.89 -4.14 15.47
CA GLY A 13 -19.97 -3.39 16.33
C GLY A 13 -18.54 -3.89 16.17
N PHE A 14 -17.58 -3.00 16.39
CA PHE A 14 -16.15 -3.33 16.38
C PHE A 14 -15.59 -3.19 17.80
N LEU A 15 -14.91 -4.22 18.26
CA LEU A 15 -14.16 -4.18 19.50
C LEU A 15 -12.70 -3.85 19.18
N ALA A 16 -12.23 -2.69 19.63
CA ALA A 16 -10.82 -2.31 19.51
C ALA A 16 -10.13 -2.52 20.86
N ILE A 17 -8.94 -3.11 20.82
CA ILE A 17 -8.09 -3.34 21.98
C ILE A 17 -6.74 -2.66 21.73
N ASP A 18 -6.39 -1.68 22.56
CA ASP A 18 -5.05 -1.11 22.56
C ASP A 18 -4.06 -2.12 23.12
N LYS A 19 -3.04 -2.45 22.35
CA LYS A 19 -2.04 -3.47 22.70
C LYS A 19 -1.07 -3.02 23.77
N VAL A 20 -0.98 -1.72 24.05
CA VAL A 20 -0.05 -1.15 25.02
C VAL A 20 -0.73 -0.89 26.35
N SER A 21 -1.88 -0.21 26.34
CA SER A 21 -2.64 0.12 27.55
C SER A 21 -3.60 -0.96 27.98
N CYS A 22 -3.94 -1.90 27.08
CA CYS A 22 -5.02 -2.89 27.25
C CYS A 22 -6.41 -2.26 27.39
N ASP A 23 -6.56 -1.00 27.00
CA ASP A 23 -7.87 -0.36 26.96
C ASP A 23 -8.74 -1.01 25.91
N ILE A 24 -10.04 -1.16 26.24
CA ILE A 24 -11.03 -1.77 25.37
C ILE A 24 -12.07 -0.72 25.02
N ALA A 25 -12.31 -0.52 23.72
CA ALA A 25 -13.38 0.35 23.24
C ALA A 25 -14.30 -0.40 22.28
N LEU A 26 -15.58 -0.23 22.46
CA LEU A 26 -16.60 -0.72 21.52
C LEU A 26 -17.01 0.44 20.60
N PHE A 27 -16.84 0.26 19.32
CA PHE A 27 -17.31 1.18 18.29
C PHE A 27 -18.53 0.59 17.60
N GLN A 28 -19.62 1.33 17.61
CA GLN A 28 -20.77 1.06 16.80
C GLN A 28 -20.80 2.11 15.69
N PRO A 29 -20.44 1.76 14.45
CA PRO A 29 -20.50 2.70 13.35
C PRO A 29 -21.96 3.09 13.09
N ASP A 30 -22.19 4.31 12.64
CA ASP A 30 -23.46 4.70 12.07
C ASP A 30 -23.80 3.77 10.90
N THR A 31 -25.09 3.61 10.62
CA THR A 31 -25.58 2.76 9.54
C THR A 31 -24.80 3.02 8.26
N MET A 32 -24.08 2.01 7.79
CA MET A 32 -23.30 2.12 6.56
C MET A 32 -24.26 2.27 5.39
N ASP A 33 -24.12 3.34 4.64
CA ASP A 33 -24.83 3.51 3.37
C ASP A 33 -24.22 2.56 2.34
N LEU A 34 -24.81 1.37 2.24
CA LEU A 34 -24.37 0.34 1.28
C LEU A 34 -24.45 0.83 -0.16
N MET A 35 -25.40 1.71 -0.48
CA MET A 35 -25.56 2.27 -1.82
C MET A 35 -24.40 3.18 -2.20
N ALA A 36 -23.79 3.85 -1.21
CA ALA A 36 -22.60 4.68 -1.45
C ALA A 36 -21.35 3.87 -1.78
N SER A 37 -21.28 2.61 -1.38
CA SER A 37 -20.13 1.73 -1.66
C SER A 37 -20.22 0.95 -2.99
N ILE A 38 -21.38 0.95 -3.64
CA ILE A 38 -21.56 0.24 -4.93
C ILE A 38 -20.61 0.76 -6.03
N PRO A 39 -20.44 2.08 -6.24
CA PRO A 39 -19.51 2.58 -7.24
C PRO A 39 -18.07 2.10 -7.02
N ASP A 40 -17.61 2.03 -5.77
CA ASP A 40 -16.27 1.55 -5.44
C ASP A 40 -16.12 0.05 -5.77
N TYR A 41 -17.18 -0.71 -5.56
CA TYR A 41 -17.21 -2.13 -5.91
C TYR A 41 -17.19 -2.36 -7.42
N GLU A 42 -17.92 -1.56 -8.19
CA GLU A 42 -17.94 -1.63 -9.66
C GLU A 42 -16.54 -1.32 -10.22
N VAL A 43 -15.88 -0.27 -9.74
CA VAL A 43 -14.48 0.06 -10.11
C VAL A 43 -13.54 -1.09 -9.78
N LEU A 44 -13.68 -1.70 -8.60
CA LEU A 44 -12.87 -2.85 -8.21
C LEU A 44 -13.05 -4.05 -9.17
N VAL A 45 -14.29 -4.32 -9.59
CA VAL A 45 -14.57 -5.41 -10.54
C VAL A 45 -13.95 -5.11 -11.91
N GLU A 46 -14.07 -3.87 -12.40
CA GLU A 46 -13.44 -3.44 -13.65
C GLU A 46 -11.91 -3.60 -13.59
N ASP A 47 -11.28 -3.20 -12.48
CA ASP A 47 -9.84 -3.35 -12.28
C ASP A 47 -9.39 -4.82 -12.25
N LEU A 48 -10.19 -5.69 -11.64
CA LEU A 48 -9.91 -7.14 -11.57
C LEU A 48 -10.08 -7.84 -12.94
N GLU A 49 -10.99 -7.37 -13.78
CA GLU A 49 -11.24 -7.91 -15.12
C GLU A 49 -10.31 -7.29 -16.17
N SER A 50 -9.69 -6.16 -15.87
CA SER A 50 -8.77 -5.47 -16.77
C SER A 50 -7.48 -6.25 -16.97
N PRO A 51 -7.02 -6.46 -18.22
CA PRO A 51 -5.71 -7.03 -18.48
C PRO A 51 -4.57 -6.08 -18.13
N ILE A 52 -4.88 -4.81 -17.91
CA ILE A 52 -3.97 -3.76 -17.43
C ILE A 52 -4.33 -3.52 -15.98
N GLY A 53 -3.42 -3.80 -15.05
CA GLY A 53 -3.68 -3.54 -13.64
C GLY A 53 -4.00 -2.07 -13.36
N PRO A 54 -4.58 -1.78 -12.18
CA PRO A 54 -4.96 -0.41 -11.80
C PRO A 54 -3.75 0.53 -11.80
N ASP A 55 -4.01 1.81 -11.95
CA ASP A 55 -3.00 2.86 -11.84
C ASP A 55 -2.35 2.87 -10.46
N LYS A 56 -1.13 3.39 -10.39
CA LYS A 56 -0.41 3.51 -9.11
C LYS A 56 -1.12 4.52 -8.21
N GLU A 57 -1.61 4.08 -7.08
CA GLU A 57 -2.30 4.94 -6.11
C GLU A 57 -1.36 5.92 -5.40
N PHE A 58 -0.08 5.55 -5.23
CA PHE A 58 0.90 6.35 -4.50
C PHE A 58 2.08 6.71 -5.39
N ASP A 59 2.48 7.97 -5.30
CA ASP A 59 3.70 8.47 -5.94
C ASP A 59 4.96 8.02 -5.19
N ASP A 60 6.08 8.07 -5.90
CA ASP A 60 7.38 7.91 -5.29
C ASP A 60 7.83 9.21 -4.58
N GLU A 61 8.72 9.06 -3.61
CA GLU A 61 9.21 10.13 -2.75
C GLU A 61 10.66 10.50 -3.06
N PRO A 62 11.08 11.77 -2.86
CA PRO A 62 12.49 12.14 -2.95
C PRO A 62 13.35 11.36 -1.95
N TRP A 63 14.56 10.94 -2.39
CA TRP A 63 15.52 10.25 -1.54
C TRP A 63 16.91 10.86 -1.63
N GLY A 64 17.35 11.45 -0.52
CA GLY A 64 18.62 12.16 -0.44
C GLY A 64 18.64 13.47 -1.25
N SER A 65 19.82 14.10 -1.34
CA SER A 65 20.01 15.41 -2.01
C SER A 65 20.38 15.32 -3.48
N LYS A 66 20.60 14.11 -4.01
CA LYS A 66 21.14 13.92 -5.35
C LYS A 66 20.10 13.51 -6.40
N GLY A 67 18.82 13.70 -6.07
CA GLY A 67 17.71 13.49 -6.99
C GLY A 67 17.32 12.02 -7.20
N ASN A 68 17.71 11.13 -6.33
CA ASN A 68 17.13 9.79 -6.25
C ASN A 68 15.67 9.87 -5.80
N ARG A 69 14.86 8.90 -6.20
CA ARG A 69 13.50 8.73 -5.72
C ARG A 69 13.31 7.31 -5.23
N LYS A 70 12.47 7.12 -4.23
CA LYS A 70 12.18 5.83 -3.60
C LYS A 70 10.69 5.58 -3.50
N LEU A 71 10.31 4.34 -3.28
CA LEU A 71 8.94 4.00 -2.88
C LEU A 71 8.60 4.66 -1.55
N GLY A 72 7.38 5.18 -1.46
CA GLY A 72 6.76 5.56 -0.20
C GLY A 72 6.57 4.37 0.73
N PHE A 73 6.19 4.67 1.99
CA PHE A 73 6.03 3.65 3.03
C PHE A 73 5.10 2.53 2.60
N ASN A 74 3.90 2.83 2.15
CA ASN A 74 2.89 1.85 1.77
C ASN A 74 3.38 0.90 0.65
N CYS A 75 3.95 1.48 -0.42
CA CYS A 75 4.47 0.70 -1.53
C CYS A 75 5.69 -0.16 -1.16
N SER A 76 6.49 0.26 -0.17
CA SER A 76 7.68 -0.49 0.26
C SER A 76 7.32 -1.86 0.87
N TYR A 77 6.16 -1.98 1.50
CA TYR A 77 5.65 -3.23 2.09
C TYR A 77 4.71 -4.02 1.17
N CYS A 78 4.30 -3.46 0.04
CA CYS A 78 3.42 -4.13 -0.90
C CYS A 78 4.15 -5.29 -1.62
N ASP A 79 3.52 -6.45 -1.69
CA ASP A 79 4.08 -7.61 -2.40
C ASP A 79 4.13 -7.41 -3.91
N TYR A 80 3.23 -6.62 -4.45
CA TYR A 80 3.11 -6.31 -5.89
C TYR A 80 4.04 -5.18 -6.35
N LYS A 81 4.85 -4.57 -5.47
CA LYS A 81 5.72 -3.42 -5.78
C LYS A 81 6.57 -3.60 -7.05
N TYR A 82 7.08 -4.78 -7.30
CA TYR A 82 7.93 -5.03 -8.47
C TYR A 82 7.14 -5.06 -9.78
N THR A 83 5.90 -5.51 -9.73
CA THR A 83 4.99 -5.50 -10.88
C THR A 83 4.50 -4.10 -11.16
N CYS A 84 4.00 -3.40 -10.13
CA CYS A 84 3.52 -2.02 -10.26
C CYS A 84 4.61 -1.06 -10.73
N TRP A 85 5.87 -1.28 -10.36
CA TRP A 85 7.01 -0.41 -10.65
C TRP A 85 8.00 -1.03 -11.62
N ALA A 86 7.53 -1.86 -12.54
CA ALA A 86 8.36 -2.47 -13.57
C ALA A 86 9.01 -1.43 -14.50
N ASP A 87 8.36 -0.29 -14.69
CA ASP A 87 8.83 0.88 -15.45
C ASP A 87 9.92 1.70 -14.74
N ALA A 88 10.13 1.50 -13.43
CA ALA A 88 11.14 2.22 -12.65
C ALA A 88 12.55 2.11 -13.26
N ASN A 89 13.39 3.12 -13.00
CA ASN A 89 14.76 3.20 -13.53
C ASN A 89 14.82 3.01 -15.06
N ASN A 90 13.90 3.64 -15.79
CA ASN A 90 13.75 3.53 -17.25
C ASN A 90 13.52 2.09 -17.73
N GLY A 91 12.57 1.39 -17.10
CA GLY A 91 12.18 0.03 -17.45
C GLY A 91 13.12 -1.07 -16.92
N LYS A 92 14.06 -0.72 -16.04
CA LYS A 92 14.94 -1.70 -15.37
C LYS A 92 14.38 -2.23 -14.06
N GLY A 93 13.21 -1.72 -13.66
CA GLY A 93 12.55 -2.05 -12.42
C GLY A 93 13.16 -1.40 -11.18
N LEU A 94 12.64 -1.77 -10.03
CA LEU A 94 13.10 -1.27 -8.74
C LEU A 94 14.51 -1.76 -8.40
N ARG A 95 15.30 -0.86 -7.80
CA ARG A 95 16.60 -1.22 -7.23
C ARG A 95 16.50 -1.24 -5.70
N HIS A 96 16.81 -2.38 -5.10
CA HIS A 96 16.71 -2.61 -3.66
C HIS A 96 18.06 -2.41 -2.97
N PHE A 97 18.10 -1.51 -2.00
CA PHE A 97 19.28 -1.19 -1.19
C PHE A 97 18.99 -1.43 0.28
N VAL A 98 19.94 -2.06 0.99
CA VAL A 98 19.81 -2.37 2.42
C VAL A 98 20.74 -1.48 3.22
N TYR A 99 20.16 -0.75 4.16
CA TYR A 99 20.85 0.16 5.08
C TYR A 99 21.04 -0.49 6.46
N LYS A 100 21.98 0.01 7.24
CA LYS A 100 22.17 -0.45 8.63
C LYS A 100 21.22 0.21 9.63
N THR A 101 20.63 1.34 9.23
CA THR A 101 19.68 2.13 10.04
C THR A 101 18.38 2.26 9.31
N TRP A 102 17.31 2.56 10.02
CA TRP A 102 16.00 2.78 9.45
C TRP A 102 15.96 3.95 8.43
N PRO A 103 15.27 3.81 7.30
CA PRO A 103 14.61 2.60 6.81
C PRO A 103 15.63 1.57 6.32
N PHE A 104 15.52 0.33 6.81
CA PHE A 104 16.48 -0.73 6.48
C PHE A 104 16.45 -1.10 4.99
N ASP A 105 15.26 -1.16 4.41
CA ASP A 105 15.04 -1.50 3.02
C ASP A 105 14.57 -0.27 2.24
N VAL A 106 15.28 0.08 1.18
CA VAL A 106 14.99 1.21 0.31
C VAL A 106 14.90 0.72 -1.13
N TYR A 107 13.76 0.95 -1.76
CA TYR A 107 13.49 0.60 -3.15
C TYR A 107 13.53 1.86 -3.99
N LEU A 108 14.57 2.04 -4.82
CA LEU A 108 14.70 3.21 -5.68
C LEU A 108 13.94 3.03 -6.99
N THR A 109 13.08 4.00 -7.27
CA THR A 109 12.35 4.15 -8.54
C THR A 109 13.16 4.92 -9.56
N VAL A 110 13.95 5.91 -9.10
CA VAL A 110 14.91 6.66 -9.91
C VAL A 110 16.26 6.64 -9.19
N THR A 111 17.29 6.13 -9.87
CA THR A 111 18.66 6.09 -9.35
C THR A 111 19.55 7.02 -10.18
N ARG A 112 19.78 8.25 -9.68
CA ARG A 112 20.75 9.20 -10.27
C ARG A 112 22.13 9.05 -9.67
N ASP A 113 22.19 8.80 -8.34
CA ASP A 113 23.43 8.51 -7.64
C ASP A 113 23.29 7.17 -6.91
N LYS A 114 24.21 6.25 -7.20
CA LYS A 114 24.14 4.91 -6.58
C LYS A 114 24.53 4.98 -5.11
N PRO A 115 23.68 4.54 -4.19
CA PRO A 115 24.01 4.45 -2.77
C PRO A 115 25.22 3.54 -2.52
N LYS A 116 26.09 3.95 -1.58
CA LYS A 116 27.28 3.17 -1.17
C LYS A 116 26.93 2.10 -0.10
N VAL A 117 25.81 1.40 -0.30
CA VAL A 117 25.34 0.34 0.58
C VAL A 117 25.04 -0.92 -0.23
N LYS A 118 24.76 -2.02 0.45
CA LYS A 118 24.51 -3.30 -0.21
C LYS A 118 23.26 -3.21 -1.09
N GLU A 119 23.44 -3.54 -2.35
CA GLU A 119 22.34 -3.71 -3.31
C GLU A 119 21.97 -5.18 -3.38
N ILE A 120 20.70 -5.48 -3.22
CA ILE A 120 20.13 -6.81 -3.43
C ILE A 120 19.70 -6.90 -4.89
N LYS A 121 20.33 -7.77 -5.64
CA LYS A 121 19.90 -8.10 -7.01
C LYS A 121 18.85 -9.21 -6.93
N ARG A 122 17.77 -9.00 -7.62
CA ARG A 122 16.71 -9.99 -7.79
C ARG A 122 16.89 -10.72 -9.11
#